data_26ca39045b14c6369d6caa9e852ca346
#
_entry.id   26ca39045b14c6369d6caa9e852ca346
#
_cell.length_a   1.000
_cell.length_b   1.000
_cell.length_c   1.000
_cell.angle_alpha   90.00
_cell.angle_beta   90.00
_cell.angle_gamma   90.00
#
_symmetry.space_group_name_H-M   'P 1'
#
loop_
_entity.id
_entity.type
_entity.pdbx_description
1 polymer ?
#
loop_
_entity_poly.entity_id
_entity_poly.type
_entity_poly.pdbx_seq_one_letter_code
_entity_poly.pdbx_strand_id
1 'polypeptide(L)'
;LAKATKKTVKQGSVRGQIYDASGKPLVENVGKQVLTFTRDRKMTAQEMRETAGKLLQYVDVENPQVTERQEVDYYLANTKVYQEVVEHLPEKKKFDTDGNRLPEAKIYQAAVDSIDPSKLGYTDDEKKIIYLYSQMNAVENFATGIISTQVLGAEQIATIAADSQDLPGIAITTSWDRKVLDTPLASIIGNVSTEQAGLPAEEVEDYVKKGYALNDRVGTSYLEKEYENVLQGKRSEKEILLDKNGNMEKVVDVSKGDKGENLKLSIDLDFQKGVEDILRSAFSAELQAGNATYSEGVYAVALEPDTGKVLAMAGIKHQAGSQDLSADALGTVTNVFVPGSVVKGATLTSGWENGAISGNQVLTDQPIVFAGSAPINSWFTQYGSRSINAVE
;
A
#
# COMPACT_ATOMS: atom_id res chain seq x y z
N LEU A 1 -19.94 28.67 -31.10
CA LEU A 1 -19.15 28.69 -29.86
C LEU A 1 -18.43 27.34 -29.72
N ALA A 2 -17.12 27.29 -30.04
CA ALA A 2 -16.33 26.09 -29.83
C ALA A 2 -16.31 25.78 -28.32
N LYS A 3 -16.73 24.58 -27.93
CA LYS A 3 -16.64 24.10 -26.54
C LYS A 3 -15.17 24.14 -26.13
N ALA A 4 -14.83 24.99 -25.15
CA ALA A 4 -13.51 24.94 -24.54
C ALA A 4 -13.27 23.50 -24.02
N THR A 5 -12.16 22.92 -24.39
CA THR A 5 -11.79 21.58 -23.91
C THR A 5 -11.34 21.74 -22.47
N LYS A 6 -11.93 20.96 -21.56
CA LYS A 6 -11.56 20.96 -20.14
C LYS A 6 -10.75 19.73 -19.82
N LYS A 7 -9.69 19.91 -19.03
CA LYS A 7 -8.96 18.81 -18.37
C LYS A 7 -9.08 18.98 -16.87
N THR A 8 -9.51 17.92 -16.17
CA THR A 8 -9.54 17.88 -14.71
C THR A 8 -8.24 17.27 -14.19
N VAL A 9 -7.59 17.94 -13.25
CA VAL A 9 -6.41 17.47 -12.52
C VAL A 9 -6.78 17.32 -11.06
N LYS A 10 -6.55 16.13 -10.51
CA LYS A 10 -6.77 15.83 -9.10
C LYS A 10 -5.43 15.61 -8.40
N GLN A 11 -5.32 16.10 -7.18
CA GLN A 11 -4.15 15.91 -6.34
C GLN A 11 -4.57 15.29 -5.00
N GLY A 12 -3.85 14.27 -4.55
CA GLY A 12 -4.09 13.58 -3.30
C GLY A 12 -4.00 14.52 -2.09
N SER A 13 -4.69 14.15 -1.04
CA SER A 13 -4.72 14.86 0.24
C SER A 13 -3.89 14.15 1.30
N VAL A 14 -3.66 14.81 2.43
CA VAL A 14 -2.98 14.21 3.59
C VAL A 14 -3.87 13.15 4.21
N ARG A 15 -3.33 11.96 4.43
CA ARG A 15 -4.02 10.81 5.02
C ARG A 15 -4.32 11.05 6.49
N GLY A 16 -5.49 10.58 6.98
CA GLY A 16 -5.85 10.59 8.39
C GLY A 16 -4.88 9.77 9.25
N GLN A 17 -4.80 10.07 10.53
CA GLN A 17 -3.94 9.36 11.48
C GLN A 17 -4.71 8.26 12.20
N ILE A 18 -4.00 7.31 12.81
CA ILE A 18 -4.58 6.24 13.62
C ILE A 18 -4.16 6.44 15.06
N TYR A 19 -5.12 6.40 15.98
CA TYR A 19 -4.94 6.62 17.41
C TYR A 19 -5.46 5.43 18.21
N ASP A 20 -4.90 5.22 19.39
CA ASP A 20 -5.47 4.33 20.40
C ASP A 20 -6.71 4.91 21.08
N ALA A 21 -7.32 4.17 22.02
CA ALA A 21 -8.49 4.60 22.76
C ALA A 21 -8.26 5.85 23.62
N SER A 22 -7.04 6.08 24.10
CA SER A 22 -6.66 7.24 24.89
C SER A 22 -6.31 8.48 24.06
N GLY A 23 -6.15 8.32 22.74
CA GLY A 23 -5.72 9.38 21.82
C GLY A 23 -4.22 9.43 21.58
N LYS A 24 -3.47 8.41 21.98
CA LYS A 24 -2.05 8.29 21.63
C LYS A 24 -1.92 7.90 20.16
N PRO A 25 -1.07 8.58 19.37
CA PRO A 25 -0.91 8.25 17.97
C PRO A 25 -0.20 6.89 17.80
N LEU A 26 -0.69 6.09 16.86
CA LEU A 26 -0.08 4.83 16.43
C LEU A 26 0.66 5.01 15.10
N VAL A 27 0.22 5.97 14.32
CA VAL A 27 0.75 6.30 13.00
C VAL A 27 0.77 7.81 12.85
N GLU A 28 1.80 8.32 12.21
CA GLU A 28 1.92 9.74 11.88
C GLU A 28 2.35 9.93 10.43
N ASN A 29 2.06 11.11 9.89
CA ASN A 29 2.58 11.56 8.59
C ASN A 29 3.76 12.49 8.86
N VAL A 30 4.95 12.08 8.47
CA VAL A 30 6.17 12.88 8.61
C VAL A 30 6.36 13.68 7.33
N GLY A 31 6.26 15.01 7.43
CA GLY A 31 6.46 15.91 6.28
C GLY A 31 7.89 15.86 5.76
N LYS A 32 8.03 15.88 4.44
CA LYS A 32 9.31 15.97 3.75
C LYS A 32 9.20 16.87 2.52
N GLN A 33 10.32 17.52 2.15
CA GLN A 33 10.41 18.24 0.89
C GLN A 33 10.89 17.28 -0.21
N VAL A 34 10.17 17.28 -1.32
CA VAL A 34 10.44 16.40 -2.46
C VAL A 34 10.44 17.17 -3.77
N LEU A 35 11.09 16.59 -4.76
CA LEU A 35 11.17 17.17 -6.09
C LEU A 35 9.95 16.74 -6.91
N THR A 36 9.27 17.72 -7.49
CA THR A 36 8.12 17.50 -8.37
C THR A 36 8.38 18.04 -9.77
N PHE A 37 7.69 17.47 -10.73
CA PHE A 37 7.67 17.91 -12.11
C PHE A 37 6.23 18.16 -12.57
N THR A 38 5.97 19.34 -13.13
CA THR A 38 4.71 19.67 -13.79
C THR A 38 4.92 19.66 -15.30
N ARG A 39 4.21 18.76 -15.99
CA ARG A 39 4.38 18.59 -17.43
C ARG A 39 3.60 19.64 -18.21
N ASP A 40 4.30 20.55 -18.87
CA ASP A 40 3.69 21.41 -19.90
C ASP A 40 3.47 20.59 -21.19
N ARG A 41 2.33 20.77 -21.85
CA ARG A 41 2.02 20.09 -23.13
C ARG A 41 3.03 20.38 -24.24
N LYS A 42 3.64 21.56 -24.22
CA LYS A 42 4.63 21.97 -25.23
C LYS A 42 6.01 21.39 -24.97
N MET A 43 6.26 20.88 -23.77
CA MET A 43 7.55 20.32 -23.39
C MET A 43 7.81 19.05 -24.19
N THR A 44 8.87 19.06 -24.95
CA THR A 44 9.29 17.95 -25.79
C THR A 44 10.02 16.86 -24.98
N ALA A 45 10.11 15.66 -25.54
CA ALA A 45 10.91 14.58 -24.94
C ALA A 45 12.39 14.97 -24.80
N GLN A 46 12.92 15.74 -25.78
CA GLN A 46 14.28 16.25 -25.75
C GLN A 46 14.50 17.20 -24.57
N GLU A 47 13.60 18.15 -24.35
CA GLU A 47 13.69 19.07 -23.22
C GLU A 47 13.59 18.37 -21.87
N MET A 48 12.71 17.36 -21.74
CA MET A 48 12.66 16.50 -20.53
C MET A 48 13.96 15.74 -20.32
N ARG A 49 14.57 15.19 -21.39
CA ARG A 49 15.86 14.52 -21.33
C ARG A 49 16.97 15.45 -20.84
N GLU A 50 17.03 16.65 -21.37
CA GLU A 50 18.02 17.67 -20.96
C GLU A 50 17.82 18.11 -19.52
N THR A 51 16.57 18.31 -19.11
CA THR A 51 16.22 18.67 -17.72
C THR A 51 16.61 17.53 -16.76
N ALA A 52 16.33 16.27 -17.12
CA ALA A 52 16.73 15.11 -16.31
C ALA A 52 18.26 15.03 -16.14
N GLY A 53 19.03 15.32 -17.19
CA GLY A 53 20.50 15.38 -17.12
C GLY A 53 21.00 16.46 -16.16
N LYS A 54 20.39 17.65 -16.19
CA LYS A 54 20.71 18.73 -15.25
C LYS A 54 20.36 18.40 -13.81
N LEU A 55 19.25 17.71 -13.58
CA LEU A 55 18.78 17.35 -12.24
C LEU A 55 19.78 16.48 -11.46
N LEU A 56 20.57 15.65 -12.13
CA LEU A 56 21.57 14.82 -11.46
C LEU A 56 22.65 15.62 -10.70
N GLN A 57 22.78 16.93 -10.97
CA GLN A 57 23.68 17.82 -10.21
C GLN A 57 23.11 18.20 -8.84
N TYR A 58 21.79 18.08 -8.64
CA TYR A 58 21.09 18.53 -7.44
C TYR A 58 20.55 17.37 -6.58
N VAL A 59 20.28 16.23 -7.20
CA VAL A 59 19.72 15.06 -6.51
C VAL A 59 20.53 13.83 -6.81
N ASP A 60 20.68 12.96 -5.82
CA ASP A 60 21.23 11.62 -6.03
C ASP A 60 20.11 10.62 -6.31
N VAL A 61 20.43 9.60 -7.09
CA VAL A 61 19.54 8.47 -7.38
C VAL A 61 20.26 7.20 -6.99
N GLU A 62 19.95 6.69 -5.82
CA GLU A 62 20.52 5.43 -5.35
C GLU A 62 19.87 4.23 -6.07
N ASN A 63 20.70 3.32 -6.59
CA ASN A 63 20.26 2.06 -7.20
C ASN A 63 19.08 2.19 -8.18
N PRO A 64 19.18 2.99 -9.25
CA PRO A 64 18.09 3.19 -10.18
C PRO A 64 17.69 1.87 -10.84
N GLN A 65 16.43 1.47 -10.65
CA GLN A 65 15.86 0.35 -11.38
C GLN A 65 15.30 0.88 -12.70
N VAL A 66 15.98 0.56 -13.79
CA VAL A 66 15.61 0.98 -15.14
C VAL A 66 15.29 -0.25 -16.00
N THR A 67 14.14 -0.22 -16.66
CA THR A 67 13.75 -1.28 -17.59
C THR A 67 14.31 -1.02 -18.99
N GLU A 68 14.48 -2.07 -19.80
CA GLU A 68 14.88 -1.95 -21.20
C GLU A 68 13.99 -0.98 -22.00
N ARG A 69 12.70 -0.97 -21.71
CA ARG A 69 11.75 -0.04 -22.31
C ARG A 69 12.08 1.41 -21.99
N GLN A 70 12.42 1.73 -20.74
CA GLN A 70 12.80 3.07 -20.32
C GLN A 70 14.12 3.52 -20.96
N GLU A 71 15.06 2.60 -21.15
CA GLU A 71 16.31 2.87 -21.87
C GLU A 71 16.03 3.24 -23.34
N VAL A 72 15.15 2.50 -24.02
CA VAL A 72 14.74 2.80 -25.40
C VAL A 72 13.97 4.11 -25.49
N ASP A 73 13.03 4.37 -24.58
CA ASP A 73 12.29 5.63 -24.56
C ASP A 73 13.22 6.84 -24.36
N TYR A 74 14.22 6.72 -23.49
CA TYR A 74 15.25 7.75 -23.30
C TYR A 74 16.14 7.93 -24.55
N TYR A 75 16.52 6.85 -25.21
CA TYR A 75 17.27 6.89 -26.47
C TYR A 75 16.52 7.65 -27.55
N LEU A 76 15.25 7.32 -27.74
CA LEU A 76 14.36 7.96 -28.72
C LEU A 76 13.91 9.37 -28.33
N ALA A 77 14.10 9.80 -27.06
CA ALA A 77 13.84 11.16 -26.63
C ALA A 77 14.78 12.18 -27.28
N ASN A 78 15.94 11.74 -27.78
CA ASN A 78 16.79 12.60 -28.62
C ASN A 78 16.14 12.77 -29.99
N THR A 79 15.80 14.02 -30.33
CA THR A 79 15.06 14.35 -31.55
C THR A 79 15.77 13.89 -32.82
N LYS A 80 17.10 14.03 -32.90
CA LYS A 80 17.86 13.60 -34.08
C LYS A 80 17.85 12.11 -34.20
N VAL A 81 18.11 11.40 -33.12
CA VAL A 81 18.09 9.92 -33.09
C VAL A 81 16.71 9.40 -33.49
N TYR A 82 15.63 9.99 -32.95
CA TYR A 82 14.28 9.56 -33.32
C TYR A 82 14.00 9.76 -34.82
N GLN A 83 14.40 10.89 -35.39
CA GLN A 83 14.26 11.16 -36.82
C GLN A 83 15.03 10.12 -37.67
N GLU A 84 16.27 9.86 -37.33
CA GLU A 84 17.10 8.85 -38.02
C GLU A 84 16.46 7.45 -37.94
N VAL A 85 15.97 7.06 -36.74
CA VAL A 85 15.31 5.76 -36.59
C VAL A 85 14.04 5.68 -37.44
N VAL A 86 13.20 6.74 -37.42
CA VAL A 86 11.97 6.78 -38.22
C VAL A 86 12.26 6.76 -39.73
N GLU A 87 13.29 7.44 -40.19
CA GLU A 87 13.70 7.40 -41.61
C GLU A 87 14.02 5.99 -42.07
N HIS A 88 14.67 5.18 -41.21
CA HIS A 88 15.04 3.80 -41.53
C HIS A 88 13.91 2.77 -41.33
N LEU A 89 12.76 3.17 -40.78
CA LEU A 89 11.61 2.26 -40.67
C LEU A 89 11.06 1.89 -42.06
N PRO A 90 10.58 0.65 -42.24
CA PRO A 90 9.84 0.27 -43.43
C PRO A 90 8.63 1.16 -43.69
N GLU A 91 8.33 1.48 -44.97
CA GLU A 91 7.21 2.36 -45.33
C GLU A 91 5.88 1.94 -44.74
N LYS A 92 5.57 0.64 -44.69
CA LYS A 92 4.37 0.05 -44.06
C LYS A 92 4.24 0.32 -42.57
N LYS A 93 5.29 0.79 -41.91
CA LYS A 93 5.30 1.19 -40.48
C LYS A 93 5.13 2.71 -40.30
N LYS A 94 5.19 3.47 -41.41
CA LYS A 94 5.05 4.92 -41.47
C LYS A 94 3.73 5.35 -42.12
N PHE A 95 3.26 4.57 -43.11
CA PHE A 95 2.07 4.89 -43.90
C PHE A 95 1.10 3.71 -43.95
N ASP A 96 -0.19 4.00 -44.12
CA ASP A 96 -1.25 3.00 -44.36
C ASP A 96 -1.30 2.57 -45.84
N THR A 97 -2.23 1.69 -46.19
CA THR A 97 -2.42 1.20 -47.56
C THR A 97 -2.84 2.28 -48.56
N ASP A 98 -3.39 3.37 -48.07
CA ASP A 98 -3.87 4.52 -48.86
C ASP A 98 -2.84 5.63 -48.95
N GLY A 99 -1.65 5.43 -48.38
CA GLY A 99 -0.52 6.36 -48.43
C GLY A 99 -0.62 7.48 -47.38
N ASN A 100 -1.57 7.40 -46.43
CA ASN A 100 -1.65 8.37 -45.34
C ASN A 100 -0.66 8.04 -44.23
N ARG A 101 -0.06 9.06 -43.63
CA ARG A 101 0.85 8.87 -42.48
C ARG A 101 0.09 8.25 -41.31
N LEU A 102 0.65 7.19 -40.72
CA LEU A 102 0.10 6.55 -39.53
C LEU A 102 0.10 7.53 -38.34
N PRO A 103 -0.79 7.32 -37.36
CA PRO A 103 -0.75 8.07 -36.10
C PRO A 103 0.63 7.97 -35.44
N GLU A 104 1.11 9.10 -34.88
CA GLU A 104 2.46 9.19 -34.32
C GLU A 104 2.74 8.13 -33.26
N ALA A 105 1.74 7.74 -32.46
CA ALA A 105 1.86 6.67 -31.47
C ALA A 105 2.23 5.30 -32.10
N LYS A 106 1.72 5.01 -33.32
CA LYS A 106 2.06 3.77 -34.05
C LYS A 106 3.47 3.82 -34.62
N ILE A 107 3.87 4.98 -35.14
CA ILE A 107 5.21 5.19 -35.65
C ILE A 107 6.23 5.11 -34.51
N TYR A 108 5.92 5.74 -33.38
CA TYR A 108 6.75 5.67 -32.17
C TYR A 108 6.90 4.22 -31.68
N GLN A 109 5.81 3.46 -31.59
CA GLN A 109 5.90 2.06 -31.20
C GLN A 109 6.74 1.23 -32.18
N ALA A 110 6.63 1.49 -33.49
CA ALA A 110 7.46 0.84 -34.48
C ALA A 110 8.95 1.21 -34.34
N ALA A 111 9.25 2.46 -33.97
CA ALA A 111 10.61 2.89 -33.64
C ALA A 111 11.15 2.16 -32.42
N VAL A 112 10.36 2.05 -31.35
CA VAL A 112 10.70 1.27 -30.14
C VAL A 112 11.02 -0.17 -30.48
N ASP A 113 10.15 -0.84 -31.25
CA ASP A 113 10.30 -2.25 -31.64
C ASP A 113 11.53 -2.50 -32.53
N SER A 114 12.08 -1.46 -33.15
CA SER A 114 13.27 -1.55 -34.03
C SER A 114 14.59 -1.45 -33.27
N ILE A 115 14.59 -1.04 -32.02
CA ILE A 115 15.78 -0.86 -31.20
C ILE A 115 16.05 -2.12 -30.39
N ASP A 116 17.30 -2.58 -30.45
CA ASP A 116 17.82 -3.65 -29.59
C ASP A 116 18.40 -3.04 -28.31
N PRO A 117 17.72 -3.18 -27.15
CA PRO A 117 18.15 -2.55 -25.89
C PRO A 117 19.55 -2.98 -25.46
N SER A 118 19.95 -4.22 -25.77
CA SER A 118 21.26 -4.77 -25.38
C SER A 118 22.46 -4.02 -25.99
N LYS A 119 22.21 -3.25 -27.04
CA LYS A 119 23.24 -2.46 -27.74
C LYS A 119 23.38 -1.03 -27.23
N LEU A 120 22.50 -0.58 -26.34
CA LEU A 120 22.52 0.81 -25.83
C LEU A 120 23.66 1.06 -24.85
N GLY A 121 23.98 0.07 -23.99
CA GLY A 121 25.18 0.05 -23.16
C GLY A 121 25.35 1.21 -22.20
N TYR A 122 24.26 1.67 -21.57
CA TYR A 122 24.27 2.79 -20.65
C TYR A 122 25.08 2.53 -19.37
N THR A 123 25.85 3.52 -18.96
CA THR A 123 26.58 3.54 -17.69
C THR A 123 25.63 3.72 -16.51
N ASP A 124 26.12 3.48 -15.28
CA ASP A 124 25.31 3.66 -14.07
C ASP A 124 24.82 5.11 -13.88
N ASP A 125 25.66 6.10 -14.22
CA ASP A 125 25.26 7.51 -14.16
C ASP A 125 24.21 7.85 -15.22
N GLU A 126 24.32 7.30 -16.42
CA GLU A 126 23.28 7.45 -17.44
C GLU A 126 21.97 6.80 -17.00
N LYS A 127 22.02 5.66 -16.32
CA LYS A 127 20.82 5.02 -15.75
C LYS A 127 20.13 5.87 -14.69
N LYS A 128 20.87 6.64 -13.90
CA LYS A 128 20.29 7.64 -12.99
C LYS A 128 19.51 8.73 -13.75
N ILE A 129 20.07 9.21 -14.86
CA ILE A 129 19.38 10.19 -15.72
C ILE A 129 18.12 9.55 -16.36
N ILE A 130 18.25 8.32 -16.89
CA ILE A 130 17.12 7.58 -17.48
C ILE A 130 16.00 7.41 -16.47
N TYR A 131 16.34 7.08 -15.23
CA TYR A 131 15.37 6.97 -14.14
C TYR A 131 14.61 8.30 -13.96
N LEU A 132 15.30 9.43 -13.78
CA LEU A 132 14.67 10.74 -13.63
C LEU A 132 13.81 11.11 -14.84
N TYR A 133 14.33 10.88 -16.06
CA TYR A 133 13.57 11.08 -17.28
C TYR A 133 12.29 10.24 -17.30
N SER A 134 12.37 8.97 -16.92
CA SER A 134 11.22 8.07 -16.92
C SER A 134 10.13 8.52 -15.94
N GLN A 135 10.53 9.03 -14.75
CA GLN A 135 9.60 9.62 -13.79
C GLN A 135 8.90 10.87 -14.37
N MET A 136 9.64 11.75 -15.06
CA MET A 136 9.07 12.92 -15.73
C MET A 136 8.15 12.51 -16.89
N ASN A 137 8.55 11.54 -17.69
CA ASN A 137 7.78 11.08 -18.85
C ASN A 137 6.47 10.37 -18.47
N ALA A 138 6.40 9.77 -17.28
CA ALA A 138 5.18 9.16 -16.75
C ALA A 138 4.13 10.20 -16.29
N VAL A 139 4.53 11.46 -16.09
CA VAL A 139 3.60 12.53 -15.68
C VAL A 139 2.71 12.91 -16.87
N GLU A 140 1.40 12.90 -16.68
CA GLU A 140 0.45 13.33 -17.71
C GLU A 140 0.56 14.84 -17.98
N ASN A 141 0.18 15.26 -19.21
CA ASN A 141 0.15 16.66 -19.55
C ASN A 141 -0.71 17.48 -18.57
N PHE A 142 -0.17 18.59 -18.09
CA PHE A 142 -0.73 19.51 -17.09
C PHE A 142 -0.83 18.95 -15.66
N ALA A 143 -0.42 17.70 -15.42
CA ALA A 143 -0.34 17.13 -14.09
C ALA A 143 1.02 17.46 -13.44
N THR A 144 1.05 17.36 -12.12
CA THR A 144 2.28 17.40 -11.32
C THR A 144 2.51 16.04 -10.70
N GLY A 145 3.69 15.50 -10.89
CA GLY A 145 4.13 14.22 -10.30
C GLY A 145 5.39 14.38 -9.46
N ILE A 146 5.57 13.53 -8.46
CA ILE A 146 6.81 13.43 -7.71
C ILE A 146 7.80 12.62 -8.53
N ILE A 147 8.98 13.19 -8.78
CA ILE A 147 10.02 12.56 -9.60
C ILE A 147 11.22 12.06 -8.81
N SER A 148 11.34 12.47 -7.56
CA SER A 148 12.31 11.95 -6.61
C SER A 148 11.73 11.99 -5.21
N THR A 149 11.90 10.89 -4.47
CA THR A 149 11.49 10.76 -3.06
C THR A 149 12.63 11.05 -2.10
N GLN A 150 13.81 11.41 -2.59
CA GLN A 150 14.92 11.88 -1.78
C GLN A 150 14.46 13.06 -0.93
N VAL A 151 14.75 13.02 0.36
CA VAL A 151 14.52 14.16 1.26
C VAL A 151 15.57 15.23 0.96
N LEU A 152 15.09 16.40 0.52
CA LEU A 152 15.98 17.50 0.16
C LEU A 152 16.42 18.28 1.41
N GLY A 153 17.71 18.52 1.52
CA GLY A 153 18.30 19.39 2.54
C GLY A 153 18.12 20.88 2.17
N ALA A 154 18.28 21.77 3.16
CA ALA A 154 18.09 23.21 2.98
C ALA A 154 18.99 23.81 1.87
N GLU A 155 20.23 23.34 1.73
CA GLU A 155 21.17 23.77 0.70
C GLU A 155 20.70 23.37 -0.71
N GLN A 156 20.29 22.11 -0.88
CA GLN A 156 19.74 21.62 -2.15
C GLN A 156 18.48 22.39 -2.56
N ILE A 157 17.59 22.66 -1.59
CA ILE A 157 16.37 23.44 -1.80
C ILE A 157 16.72 24.85 -2.32
N ALA A 158 17.66 25.51 -1.67
CA ALA A 158 18.10 26.85 -2.06
C ALA A 158 18.73 26.88 -3.46
N THR A 159 19.57 25.89 -3.79
CA THR A 159 20.21 25.78 -5.10
C THR A 159 19.21 25.51 -6.21
N ILE A 160 18.30 24.55 -6.05
CA ILE A 160 17.25 24.26 -7.02
C ILE A 160 16.33 25.46 -7.24
N ALA A 161 16.02 26.21 -6.17
CA ALA A 161 15.20 27.42 -6.29
C ALA A 161 15.91 28.53 -7.04
N ALA A 162 17.21 28.70 -6.84
CA ALA A 162 18.02 29.68 -7.55
C ALA A 162 18.11 29.38 -9.06
N ASP A 163 18.24 28.08 -9.41
CA ASP A 163 18.41 27.62 -10.79
C ASP A 163 17.08 27.24 -11.47
N SER A 164 15.95 27.64 -10.90
CA SER A 164 14.62 27.25 -11.38
C SER A 164 14.31 27.61 -12.83
N GLN A 165 14.96 28.65 -13.38
CA GLN A 165 14.83 29.02 -14.79
C GLN A 165 15.46 28.01 -15.76
N ASP A 166 16.49 27.29 -15.31
CA ASP A 166 17.18 26.25 -16.06
C ASP A 166 16.54 24.86 -15.89
N LEU A 167 15.54 24.76 -15.02
CA LEU A 167 14.85 23.52 -14.65
C LEU A 167 13.34 23.64 -14.93
N PRO A 168 12.91 23.72 -16.20
CA PRO A 168 11.52 23.94 -16.56
C PRO A 168 10.60 22.83 -16.02
N GLY A 169 9.53 23.25 -15.36
CA GLY A 169 8.54 22.35 -14.77
C GLY A 169 8.94 21.74 -13.41
N ILE A 170 10.19 21.93 -12.98
CA ILE A 170 10.66 21.41 -11.69
C ILE A 170 10.28 22.36 -10.56
N ALA A 171 9.78 21.78 -9.48
CA ALA A 171 9.46 22.51 -8.26
C ALA A 171 9.71 21.63 -7.03
N ILE A 172 9.79 22.27 -5.88
CA ILE A 172 9.88 21.59 -4.58
C ILE A 172 8.53 21.72 -3.91
N THR A 173 8.02 20.61 -3.41
CA THR A 173 6.75 20.56 -2.68
C THR A 173 6.87 19.73 -1.41
N THR A 174 5.95 19.94 -0.50
CA THR A 174 5.86 19.12 0.70
C THR A 174 5.07 17.86 0.39
N SER A 175 5.67 16.73 0.67
CA SER A 175 5.04 15.41 0.72
C SER A 175 5.11 14.86 2.14
N TRP A 176 4.73 13.61 2.35
CA TRP A 176 4.74 12.98 3.66
C TRP A 176 5.11 11.50 3.55
N ASP A 177 5.77 10.98 4.57
CA ASP A 177 5.96 9.56 4.76
C ASP A 177 5.01 9.04 5.84
N ARG A 178 4.45 7.85 5.60
CA ARG A 178 3.63 7.15 6.57
C ARG A 178 4.54 6.41 7.53
N LYS A 179 4.53 6.80 8.80
CA LYS A 179 5.37 6.21 9.82
C LYS A 179 4.51 5.54 10.88
N VAL A 180 4.62 4.22 10.98
CA VAL A 180 4.11 3.47 12.14
C VAL A 180 5.06 3.71 13.29
N LEU A 181 4.51 4.17 14.42
CA LEU A 181 5.29 4.40 15.64
C LEU A 181 5.63 3.08 16.31
N ASP A 182 6.57 3.12 17.25
CA ASP A 182 6.93 1.94 18.04
C ASP A 182 5.75 1.52 18.92
N THR A 183 5.05 0.48 18.47
CA THR A 183 3.82 0.00 19.07
C THR A 183 3.69 -1.51 18.92
N PRO A 184 3.17 -2.21 19.94
CA PRO A 184 2.85 -3.64 19.84
C PRO A 184 1.77 -3.94 18.80
N LEU A 185 1.03 -2.94 18.33
CA LEU A 185 -0.01 -3.08 17.31
C LEU A 185 0.50 -2.93 15.87
N ALA A 186 1.80 -2.76 15.65
CA ALA A 186 2.35 -2.52 14.31
C ALA A 186 1.89 -3.55 13.28
N SER A 187 1.77 -4.82 13.65
CA SER A 187 1.38 -5.91 12.74
C SER A 187 -0.07 -5.80 12.24
N ILE A 188 -0.99 -5.13 12.96
CA ILE A 188 -2.38 -4.96 12.54
C ILE A 188 -2.64 -3.63 11.83
N ILE A 189 -1.72 -2.68 11.91
CA ILE A 189 -1.87 -1.37 11.24
C ILE A 189 -1.82 -1.53 9.73
N GLY A 190 -0.82 -2.25 9.24
CA GLY A 190 -0.62 -2.45 7.82
C GLY A 190 0.24 -1.35 7.17
N ASN A 191 0.24 -1.34 5.85
CA ASN A 191 1.10 -0.49 5.04
C ASN A 191 0.29 0.39 4.08
N VAL A 192 0.93 1.47 3.65
CA VAL A 192 0.45 2.36 2.58
C VAL A 192 1.42 2.24 1.40
N SER A 193 0.91 2.25 0.18
CA SER A 193 1.76 2.22 -1.02
C SER A 193 2.69 3.44 -1.06
N THR A 194 3.85 3.26 -1.67
CA THR A 194 4.79 4.37 -1.87
C THR A 194 4.33 5.30 -2.99
N GLU A 195 4.89 6.50 -3.03
CA GLU A 195 4.60 7.48 -4.09
C GLU A 195 4.96 6.96 -5.50
N GLN A 196 5.97 6.11 -5.59
CA GLN A 196 6.40 5.50 -6.86
C GLN A 196 5.57 4.29 -7.26
N ALA A 197 5.13 3.49 -6.28
CA ALA A 197 4.32 2.32 -6.54
C ALA A 197 2.88 2.68 -6.95
N GLY A 198 2.34 3.77 -6.40
CA GLY A 198 0.96 4.18 -6.66
C GLY A 198 -0.06 3.11 -6.26
N LEU A 199 -1.07 2.91 -7.10
CA LEU A 199 -2.11 1.91 -6.88
C LEU A 199 -1.55 0.48 -7.05
N PRO A 200 -1.96 -0.49 -6.20
CA PRO A 200 -1.63 -1.89 -6.38
C PRO A 200 -2.11 -2.41 -7.74
N ALA A 201 -1.25 -3.08 -8.50
CA ALA A 201 -1.53 -3.52 -9.86
C ALA A 201 -2.80 -4.40 -9.97
N GLU A 202 -3.04 -5.23 -8.97
CA GLU A 202 -4.17 -6.16 -8.93
C GLU A 202 -5.52 -5.46 -8.67
N GLU A 203 -5.50 -4.24 -8.11
CA GLU A 203 -6.69 -3.49 -7.69
C GLU A 203 -6.87 -2.17 -8.46
N VAL A 204 -6.00 -1.90 -9.44
CA VAL A 204 -5.99 -0.62 -10.20
C VAL A 204 -7.34 -0.27 -10.77
N GLU A 205 -8.01 -1.22 -11.43
CA GLU A 205 -9.30 -0.96 -12.08
C GLU A 205 -10.38 -0.52 -11.07
N ASP A 206 -10.40 -1.13 -9.89
CA ASP A 206 -11.40 -0.82 -8.86
C ASP A 206 -11.14 0.53 -8.21
N TYR A 207 -9.88 0.88 -7.98
CA TYR A 207 -9.51 2.19 -7.47
C TYR A 207 -9.79 3.30 -8.51
N VAL A 208 -9.47 3.06 -9.79
CA VAL A 208 -9.76 4.03 -10.87
C VAL A 208 -11.26 4.26 -11.03
N LYS A 209 -12.10 3.20 -10.96
CA LYS A 209 -13.57 3.33 -10.94
C LYS A 209 -14.08 4.18 -9.76
N LYS A 210 -13.41 4.11 -8.62
CA LYS A 210 -13.67 4.95 -7.43
C LYS A 210 -13.12 6.37 -7.58
N GLY A 211 -12.45 6.69 -8.70
CA GLY A 211 -11.93 8.01 -9.02
C GLY A 211 -10.50 8.26 -8.53
N TYR A 212 -9.73 7.24 -8.16
CA TYR A 212 -8.31 7.35 -7.82
C TYR A 212 -7.44 7.58 -9.05
N ALA A 213 -6.35 8.31 -8.89
CA ALA A 213 -5.30 8.40 -9.91
C ALA A 213 -4.29 7.25 -9.74
N LEU A 214 -3.62 6.87 -10.82
CA LEU A 214 -2.67 5.74 -10.80
C LEU A 214 -1.54 5.89 -9.78
N ASN A 215 -1.14 7.13 -9.51
CA ASN A 215 -0.07 7.47 -8.56
C ASN A 215 -0.58 7.79 -7.15
N ASP A 216 -1.85 7.55 -6.85
CA ASP A 216 -2.35 7.74 -5.49
C ASP A 216 -1.81 6.68 -4.54
N ARG A 217 -1.59 7.11 -3.32
CA ARG A 217 -1.15 6.27 -2.22
C ARG A 217 -2.36 5.74 -1.48
N VAL A 218 -2.44 4.42 -1.35
CA VAL A 218 -3.56 3.72 -0.71
C VAL A 218 -3.07 2.73 0.32
N GLY A 219 -3.93 2.38 1.27
CA GLY A 219 -3.67 1.28 2.19
C GLY A 219 -3.60 -0.05 1.46
N THR A 220 -2.54 -0.83 1.71
CA THR A 220 -2.29 -2.10 1.03
C THR A 220 -2.56 -3.32 1.89
N SER A 221 -2.66 -3.14 3.20
CA SER A 221 -2.94 -4.23 4.14
C SER A 221 -3.62 -3.75 5.43
N TYR A 222 -4.31 -4.65 6.08
CA TYR A 222 -4.93 -4.54 7.41
C TYR A 222 -5.72 -3.24 7.65
N LEU A 223 -5.53 -2.54 8.77
CA LEU A 223 -6.32 -1.34 9.11
C LEU A 223 -6.17 -0.23 8.08
N GLU A 224 -4.97 -0.03 7.53
CA GLU A 224 -4.74 0.96 6.48
C GLU A 224 -5.58 0.66 5.23
N LYS A 225 -5.74 -0.61 4.86
CA LYS A 225 -6.54 -1.02 3.69
C LYS A 225 -8.03 -1.03 4.01
N GLU A 226 -8.43 -1.61 5.14
CA GLU A 226 -9.83 -1.75 5.53
C GLU A 226 -10.53 -0.40 5.69
N TYR A 227 -9.80 0.57 6.27
CA TYR A 227 -10.30 1.93 6.51
C TYR A 227 -9.82 2.94 5.47
N GLU A 228 -9.48 2.48 4.27
CA GLU A 228 -9.02 3.35 3.18
C GLU A 228 -10.00 4.50 2.91
N ASN A 229 -11.30 4.22 2.88
CA ASN A 229 -12.36 5.20 2.63
C ASN A 229 -12.50 6.26 3.73
N VAL A 230 -12.02 6.00 4.94
CA VAL A 230 -12.00 6.93 6.08
C VAL A 230 -10.69 7.71 6.11
N LEU A 231 -9.58 6.97 6.02
CA LEU A 231 -8.22 7.53 6.15
C LEU A 231 -7.82 8.37 4.94
N GLN A 232 -8.32 8.06 3.76
CA GLN A 232 -8.08 8.84 2.56
C GLN A 232 -8.79 10.19 2.66
N GLY A 233 -8.07 11.28 2.39
CA GLY A 233 -8.67 12.60 2.29
C GLY A 233 -9.42 12.80 0.97
N LYS A 234 -10.23 13.85 0.92
CA LYS A 234 -10.81 14.30 -0.35
C LYS A 234 -9.75 15.02 -1.17
N ARG A 235 -9.64 14.66 -2.44
CA ARG A 235 -8.68 15.28 -3.33
C ARG A 235 -9.01 16.73 -3.62
N SER A 236 -7.98 17.53 -3.79
CA SER A 236 -8.15 18.82 -4.47
C SER A 236 -8.39 18.57 -5.96
N GLU A 237 -9.22 19.42 -6.56
CA GLU A 237 -9.57 19.31 -7.96
C GLU A 237 -9.44 20.67 -8.63
N LYS A 238 -8.74 20.69 -9.77
CA LYS A 238 -8.57 21.86 -10.62
C LYS A 238 -9.06 21.53 -12.02
N GLU A 239 -9.81 22.45 -12.62
CA GLU A 239 -10.12 22.42 -14.05
C GLU A 239 -9.15 23.31 -14.81
N ILE A 240 -8.50 22.74 -15.81
CA ILE A 240 -7.67 23.47 -16.76
C ILE A 240 -8.50 23.70 -18.01
N LEU A 241 -8.79 24.95 -18.32
CA LEU A 241 -9.46 25.34 -19.55
C LEU A 241 -8.40 25.51 -20.64
N LEU A 242 -8.63 24.86 -21.78
CA LEU A 242 -7.72 24.88 -22.92
C LEU A 242 -8.33 25.72 -24.05
N ASP A 243 -7.50 26.50 -24.72
CA ASP A 243 -7.86 27.17 -25.96
C ASP A 243 -8.05 26.19 -27.12
N LYS A 244 -8.44 26.69 -28.29
CA LYS A 244 -8.64 25.89 -29.52
C LYS A 244 -7.37 25.18 -30.01
N ASN A 245 -6.21 25.63 -29.57
CA ASN A 245 -4.91 25.05 -29.91
C ASN A 245 -4.45 24.06 -28.83
N GLY A 246 -5.23 23.92 -27.74
CA GLY A 246 -4.93 23.04 -26.61
C GLY A 246 -3.90 23.64 -25.66
N ASN A 247 -3.68 24.95 -25.67
CA ASN A 247 -2.87 25.63 -24.67
C ASN A 247 -3.74 25.93 -23.44
N MET A 248 -3.08 26.00 -22.26
CA MET A 248 -3.75 26.39 -21.02
C MET A 248 -4.16 27.86 -21.09
N GLU A 249 -5.45 28.13 -21.00
CA GLU A 249 -6.03 29.47 -20.98
C GLU A 249 -6.28 29.93 -19.53
N LYS A 250 -6.83 29.02 -18.71
CA LYS A 250 -7.19 29.33 -17.34
C LYS A 250 -7.16 28.07 -16.46
N VAL A 251 -6.77 28.23 -15.20
CA VAL A 251 -6.91 27.23 -14.15
C VAL A 251 -7.98 27.68 -13.17
N VAL A 252 -8.94 26.82 -12.90
CA VAL A 252 -10.03 27.06 -11.95
C VAL A 252 -9.95 26.03 -10.83
N ASP A 253 -9.83 26.48 -9.59
CA ASP A 253 -9.93 25.61 -8.42
C ASP A 253 -11.39 25.19 -8.22
N VAL A 254 -11.67 23.89 -8.33
CA VAL A 254 -13.01 23.31 -8.15
C VAL A 254 -13.21 22.87 -6.70
N SER A 255 -12.19 22.22 -6.13
CA SER A 255 -12.16 21.79 -4.73
C SER A 255 -10.76 21.93 -4.15
N LYS A 256 -10.69 22.42 -2.91
CA LYS A 256 -9.42 22.49 -2.17
C LYS A 256 -8.97 21.13 -1.63
N GLY A 257 -9.88 20.15 -1.62
CA GLY A 257 -9.66 18.89 -0.95
C GLY A 257 -9.76 19.04 0.58
N ASP A 258 -9.83 17.90 1.25
CA ASP A 258 -9.86 17.81 2.72
C ASP A 258 -8.91 16.71 3.18
N LYS A 259 -8.29 16.91 4.34
CA LYS A 259 -7.50 15.86 5.01
C LYS A 259 -8.40 14.66 5.32
N GLY A 260 -7.84 13.45 5.30
CA GLY A 260 -8.53 12.24 5.73
C GLY A 260 -8.95 12.31 7.19
N GLU A 261 -10.04 11.61 7.50
CA GLU A 261 -10.52 11.50 8.86
C GLU A 261 -9.59 10.59 9.67
N ASN A 262 -9.48 10.86 10.96
CA ASN A 262 -8.65 10.05 11.84
C ASN A 262 -9.43 8.81 12.30
N LEU A 263 -8.74 7.69 12.40
CA LEU A 263 -9.26 6.45 12.98
C LEU A 263 -8.86 6.37 14.46
N LYS A 264 -9.84 6.21 15.34
CA LYS A 264 -9.60 5.97 16.77
C LYS A 264 -10.01 4.53 17.09
N LEU A 265 -9.03 3.73 17.54
CA LEU A 265 -9.25 2.35 17.94
C LEU A 265 -9.90 2.28 19.34
N SER A 266 -10.52 1.14 19.64
CA SER A 266 -10.98 0.81 20.99
C SER A 266 -9.87 0.21 21.87
N ILE A 267 -8.73 -0.16 21.28
CA ILE A 267 -7.56 -0.70 21.99
C ILE A 267 -6.83 0.44 22.70
N ASP A 268 -6.58 0.27 24.00
CA ASP A 268 -5.74 1.14 24.81
C ASP A 268 -4.31 0.59 24.84
N LEU A 269 -3.31 1.42 24.49
CA LEU A 269 -1.92 0.97 24.40
C LEU A 269 -1.33 0.54 25.74
N ASP A 270 -1.69 1.19 26.83
CA ASP A 270 -1.12 0.85 28.13
C ASP A 270 -1.69 -0.51 28.59
N PHE A 271 -2.98 -0.74 28.36
CA PHE A 271 -3.62 -2.03 28.64
C PHE A 271 -3.04 -3.13 27.71
N GLN A 272 -2.93 -2.87 26.41
CA GLN A 272 -2.31 -3.76 25.42
C GLN A 272 -0.92 -4.20 25.87
N LYS A 273 -0.08 -3.24 26.24
CA LYS A 273 1.28 -3.48 26.71
C LYS A 273 1.32 -4.31 27.99
N GLY A 274 0.44 -4.00 28.94
CA GLY A 274 0.31 -4.77 30.19
C GLY A 274 -0.04 -6.24 29.92
N VAL A 275 -0.99 -6.51 28.99
CA VAL A 275 -1.33 -7.89 28.59
C VAL A 275 -0.13 -8.57 27.91
N GLU A 276 0.57 -7.90 27.01
CA GLU A 276 1.78 -8.45 26.37
C GLU A 276 2.88 -8.79 27.37
N ASP A 277 3.14 -7.92 28.34
CA ASP A 277 4.17 -8.15 29.35
C ASP A 277 3.85 -9.40 30.20
N ILE A 278 2.56 -9.60 30.53
CA ILE A 278 2.09 -10.81 31.23
C ILE A 278 2.31 -12.04 30.35
N LEU A 279 1.87 -12.02 29.08
CA LEU A 279 2.04 -13.13 28.16
C LEU A 279 3.51 -13.49 27.96
N ARG A 280 4.35 -12.49 27.74
CA ARG A 280 5.79 -12.65 27.53
C ARG A 280 6.46 -13.27 28.76
N SER A 281 6.15 -12.78 29.94
CA SER A 281 6.70 -13.29 31.20
C SER A 281 6.28 -14.74 31.45
N ALA A 282 4.98 -15.03 31.35
CA ALA A 282 4.45 -16.39 31.55
C ALA A 282 5.01 -17.37 30.52
N PHE A 283 5.02 -16.98 29.24
CA PHE A 283 5.50 -17.85 28.16
C PHE A 283 7.01 -18.13 28.27
N SER A 284 7.80 -17.11 28.64
CA SER A 284 9.23 -17.29 28.89
C SER A 284 9.49 -18.29 30.03
N ALA A 285 8.71 -18.24 31.12
CA ALA A 285 8.82 -19.18 32.22
C ALA A 285 8.51 -20.62 31.79
N GLU A 286 7.46 -20.82 30.98
CA GLU A 286 7.10 -22.15 30.46
C GLU A 286 8.12 -22.71 29.47
N LEU A 287 8.72 -21.85 28.63
CA LEU A 287 9.82 -22.22 27.75
C LEU A 287 11.07 -22.65 28.54
N GLN A 288 11.44 -21.91 29.59
CA GLN A 288 12.55 -22.24 30.46
C GLN A 288 12.32 -23.54 31.23
N ALA A 289 11.09 -23.81 31.62
CA ALA A 289 10.70 -25.04 32.26
C ALA A 289 10.63 -26.27 31.30
N GLY A 290 10.76 -26.04 29.98
CA GLY A 290 10.65 -27.06 28.96
C GLY A 290 9.22 -27.48 28.62
N ASN A 291 8.19 -26.82 29.18
CA ASN A 291 6.78 -27.16 28.98
C ASN A 291 6.22 -26.67 27.64
N ALA A 292 6.83 -25.63 27.04
CA ALA A 292 6.33 -24.94 25.85
C ALA A 292 7.27 -25.01 24.64
N THR A 293 8.22 -25.94 24.61
CA THR A 293 9.30 -26.04 23.60
C THR A 293 8.78 -26.05 22.15
N TYR A 294 7.61 -26.64 21.91
CA TYR A 294 7.02 -26.75 20.59
C TYR A 294 5.86 -25.75 20.34
N SER A 295 5.58 -24.89 21.32
CA SER A 295 4.57 -23.85 21.13
C SER A 295 5.07 -22.77 20.20
N GLU A 296 4.28 -22.41 19.20
CA GLU A 296 4.60 -21.36 18.22
C GLU A 296 4.25 -19.95 18.72
N GLY A 297 3.61 -19.85 19.89
CA GLY A 297 3.27 -18.58 20.51
C GLY A 297 2.17 -18.70 21.56
N VAL A 298 1.87 -17.56 22.17
CA VAL A 298 0.77 -17.38 23.12
C VAL A 298 -0.01 -16.14 22.77
N TYR A 299 -1.34 -16.20 22.87
CA TYR A 299 -2.22 -15.13 22.38
C TYR A 299 -3.37 -14.90 23.34
N ALA A 300 -3.76 -13.62 23.46
CA ALA A 300 -4.90 -13.20 24.27
C ALA A 300 -5.66 -12.05 23.60
N VAL A 301 -6.98 -12.12 23.65
CA VAL A 301 -7.89 -11.04 23.21
C VAL A 301 -8.77 -10.67 24.38
N ALA A 302 -8.82 -9.37 24.70
CA ALA A 302 -9.71 -8.83 25.71
C ALA A 302 -10.85 -8.06 25.05
N LEU A 303 -12.07 -8.39 25.43
CA LEU A 303 -13.30 -7.78 24.92
C LEU A 303 -14.12 -7.18 26.06
N GLU A 304 -14.77 -6.06 25.80
CA GLU A 304 -15.80 -5.50 26.65
C GLU A 304 -17.15 -6.15 26.28
N PRO A 305 -17.77 -6.96 27.15
CA PRO A 305 -18.94 -7.77 26.74
C PRO A 305 -20.15 -6.94 26.32
N ASP A 306 -20.37 -5.80 26.98
CA ASP A 306 -21.57 -4.98 26.77
C ASP A 306 -21.54 -4.20 25.44
N THR A 307 -20.36 -3.89 24.93
CA THR A 307 -20.17 -3.06 23.73
C THR A 307 -19.55 -3.81 22.56
N GLY A 308 -18.92 -4.96 22.81
CA GLY A 308 -18.11 -5.69 21.82
C GLY A 308 -16.78 -5.02 21.48
N LYS A 309 -16.37 -3.97 22.21
CA LYS A 309 -15.08 -3.32 21.98
C LYS A 309 -13.93 -4.26 22.24
N VAL A 310 -12.99 -4.31 21.33
CA VAL A 310 -11.70 -4.98 21.53
C VAL A 310 -10.81 -4.05 22.35
N LEU A 311 -10.44 -4.48 23.55
CA LEU A 311 -9.62 -3.71 24.49
C LEU A 311 -8.12 -4.02 24.32
N ALA A 312 -7.79 -5.27 23.96
CA ALA A 312 -6.45 -5.70 23.62
C ALA A 312 -6.46 -6.88 22.65
N MET A 313 -5.43 -6.95 21.81
CA MET A 313 -5.10 -8.06 20.92
C MET A 313 -3.62 -8.36 21.08
N ALA A 314 -3.25 -9.15 22.06
CA ALA A 314 -1.86 -9.41 22.42
C ALA A 314 -1.42 -10.79 21.94
N GLY A 315 -0.28 -10.85 21.29
CA GLY A 315 0.34 -12.08 20.84
C GLY A 315 1.84 -12.04 21.00
N ILE A 316 2.41 -13.15 21.41
CA ILE A 316 3.84 -13.37 21.45
C ILE A 316 4.15 -14.57 20.59
N LYS A 317 4.86 -14.35 19.48
CA LYS A 317 5.30 -15.39 18.56
C LYS A 317 6.64 -15.97 19.01
N HIS A 318 6.77 -17.28 18.83
CA HIS A 318 7.96 -18.06 19.12
C HIS A 318 8.25 -19.02 17.97
N GLN A 319 9.52 -19.24 17.70
CA GLN A 319 9.98 -20.27 16.78
C GLN A 319 10.57 -21.44 17.60
N ALA A 320 10.09 -22.66 17.36
CA ALA A 320 10.56 -23.84 18.05
C ALA A 320 12.09 -23.95 17.98
N GLY A 321 12.73 -24.17 19.15
CA GLY A 321 14.19 -24.25 19.27
C GLY A 321 14.92 -22.89 19.38
N SER A 322 14.21 -21.76 19.29
CA SER A 322 14.75 -20.41 19.58
C SER A 322 14.41 -19.98 21.00
N GLN A 323 15.10 -18.94 21.49
CA GLN A 323 14.71 -18.20 22.70
C GLN A 323 14.08 -16.83 22.34
N ASP A 324 13.96 -16.52 21.05
CA ASP A 324 13.48 -15.23 20.59
C ASP A 324 11.95 -15.16 20.65
N LEU A 325 11.47 -14.10 21.27
CA LEU A 325 10.05 -13.78 21.39
C LEU A 325 9.77 -12.44 20.73
N SER A 326 8.82 -12.42 19.81
CA SER A 326 8.39 -11.19 19.12
C SER A 326 6.90 -10.92 19.31
N ALA A 327 6.51 -9.63 19.34
CA ALA A 327 5.11 -9.24 19.38
C ALA A 327 4.41 -9.65 18.08
N ASP A 328 3.19 -10.17 18.20
CA ASP A 328 2.39 -10.66 17.08
C ASP A 328 0.89 -10.46 17.35
N ALA A 329 0.43 -9.21 17.41
CA ALA A 329 -0.98 -8.90 17.57
C ALA A 329 -1.83 -9.49 16.43
N LEU A 330 -1.30 -9.52 15.21
CA LEU A 330 -1.99 -10.08 14.04
C LEU A 330 -2.28 -11.57 14.19
N GLY A 331 -1.40 -12.32 14.84
CA GLY A 331 -1.57 -13.75 15.10
C GLY A 331 -2.85 -14.09 15.88
N THR A 332 -3.42 -13.13 16.63
CA THR A 332 -4.71 -13.34 17.33
C THR A 332 -5.88 -13.61 16.39
N VAL A 333 -5.80 -13.21 15.11
CA VAL A 333 -6.87 -13.36 14.09
C VAL A 333 -6.43 -14.17 12.87
N THR A 334 -5.14 -14.40 12.69
CA THR A 334 -4.63 -15.13 11.51
C THR A 334 -4.14 -16.54 11.84
N ASN A 335 -3.73 -16.80 13.08
CA ASN A 335 -3.24 -18.12 13.47
C ASN A 335 -4.41 -19.08 13.72
N VAL A 336 -4.17 -20.35 13.42
CA VAL A 336 -5.12 -21.44 13.66
C VAL A 336 -4.69 -22.19 14.92
N PHE A 337 -5.60 -22.29 15.88
CA PHE A 337 -5.37 -22.97 17.14
C PHE A 337 -6.25 -24.22 17.26
N VAL A 338 -5.71 -25.26 17.89
CA VAL A 338 -6.51 -26.42 18.28
C VAL A 338 -7.31 -26.03 19.54
N PRO A 339 -8.64 -25.87 19.44
CA PRO A 339 -9.42 -25.29 20.54
C PRO A 339 -9.57 -26.21 21.76
N GLY A 340 -9.37 -27.52 21.59
CA GLY A 340 -9.59 -28.47 22.65
C GLY A 340 -11.03 -28.39 23.20
N SER A 341 -11.19 -28.51 24.50
CA SER A 341 -12.51 -28.50 25.16
C SER A 341 -13.28 -27.16 25.08
N VAL A 342 -12.64 -26.07 24.69
CA VAL A 342 -13.32 -24.78 24.49
C VAL A 342 -14.40 -24.87 23.40
N VAL A 343 -14.22 -25.74 22.41
CA VAL A 343 -15.20 -25.98 21.34
C VAL A 343 -16.54 -26.51 21.88
N LYS A 344 -16.57 -27.09 23.07
CA LYS A 344 -17.82 -27.63 23.68
C LYS A 344 -18.88 -26.55 23.86
N GLY A 345 -18.47 -25.35 24.24
CA GLY A 345 -19.39 -24.21 24.34
C GLY A 345 -20.07 -23.89 23.00
N ALA A 346 -19.30 -23.84 21.92
CA ALA A 346 -19.83 -23.63 20.56
C ALA A 346 -20.77 -24.78 20.13
N THR A 347 -20.41 -26.02 20.44
CA THR A 347 -21.21 -27.22 20.13
C THR A 347 -22.58 -27.16 20.85
N LEU A 348 -22.60 -26.81 22.14
CA LEU A 348 -23.82 -26.65 22.91
C LEU A 348 -24.70 -25.52 22.38
N THR A 349 -24.10 -24.35 22.11
CA THR A 349 -24.80 -23.21 21.52
C THR A 349 -25.45 -23.58 20.19
N SER A 350 -24.71 -24.24 19.31
CA SER A 350 -25.26 -24.76 18.06
C SER A 350 -26.39 -25.76 18.28
N GLY A 351 -26.28 -26.63 19.30
CA GLY A 351 -27.35 -27.58 19.70
C GLY A 351 -28.64 -26.86 20.08
N TRP A 352 -28.57 -25.75 20.84
CA TRP A 352 -29.73 -24.93 21.19
C TRP A 352 -30.31 -24.18 19.99
N GLU A 353 -29.47 -23.53 19.20
CA GLU A 353 -29.90 -22.77 18.02
C GLU A 353 -30.61 -23.66 16.98
N ASN A 354 -30.14 -24.89 16.79
CA ASN A 354 -30.72 -25.84 15.85
C ASN A 354 -31.82 -26.73 16.46
N GLY A 355 -32.20 -26.54 17.72
CA GLY A 355 -33.25 -27.27 18.40
C GLY A 355 -32.90 -28.71 18.73
N ALA A 356 -31.62 -29.12 18.65
CA ALA A 356 -31.15 -30.45 19.02
C ALA A 356 -31.19 -30.68 20.53
N ILE A 357 -31.04 -29.61 21.31
CA ILE A 357 -31.24 -29.58 22.76
C ILE A 357 -32.14 -28.42 23.15
N SER A 358 -32.87 -28.53 24.24
CA SER A 358 -33.77 -27.50 24.75
C SER A 358 -33.52 -27.20 26.24
N GLY A 359 -33.40 -25.91 26.58
CA GLY A 359 -33.18 -25.49 27.97
C GLY A 359 -31.94 -26.16 28.56
N ASN A 360 -32.03 -26.54 29.87
CA ASN A 360 -30.98 -27.29 30.57
C ASN A 360 -31.32 -28.78 30.58
N GLN A 361 -31.49 -29.37 29.39
CA GLN A 361 -31.84 -30.79 29.19
C GLN A 361 -30.78 -31.69 29.79
N VAL A 362 -31.24 -32.67 30.57
CA VAL A 362 -30.37 -33.72 31.13
C VAL A 362 -30.27 -34.89 30.15
N LEU A 363 -29.06 -35.28 29.81
CA LEU A 363 -28.76 -36.43 28.94
C LEU A 363 -27.90 -37.43 29.69
N THR A 364 -28.10 -38.73 29.41
CA THR A 364 -27.23 -39.78 29.97
C THR A 364 -25.99 -39.90 29.09
N ASP A 365 -24.82 -39.65 29.68
CA ASP A 365 -23.54 -39.85 29.02
C ASP A 365 -23.29 -41.36 28.84
N GLN A 366 -23.08 -41.75 27.61
CA GLN A 366 -22.78 -43.13 27.24
C GLN A 366 -21.79 -43.17 26.07
N PRO A 367 -21.05 -44.28 25.90
CA PRO A 367 -20.10 -44.39 24.80
C PRO A 367 -20.76 -44.17 23.43
N ILE A 368 -20.10 -43.33 22.61
CA ILE A 368 -20.50 -43.15 21.21
C ILE A 368 -19.73 -44.14 20.36
N VAL A 369 -20.47 -45.00 19.64
CA VAL A 369 -19.88 -46.08 18.83
C VAL A 369 -20.11 -45.77 17.34
N PHE A 370 -19.03 -45.71 16.58
CA PHE A 370 -19.06 -45.68 15.12
C PHE A 370 -18.58 -47.00 14.55
N ALA A 371 -19.17 -47.44 13.43
CA ALA A 371 -18.76 -48.64 12.74
C ALA A 371 -17.28 -48.57 12.32
N GLY A 372 -16.48 -49.56 12.76
CA GLY A 372 -15.04 -49.62 12.41
C GLY A 372 -14.09 -48.78 13.27
N SER A 373 -14.57 -48.14 14.34
CA SER A 373 -13.73 -47.40 15.28
C SER A 373 -13.86 -47.87 16.72
N ALA A 374 -12.89 -47.53 17.55
CA ALA A 374 -13.06 -47.71 19.01
C ALA A 374 -14.12 -46.75 19.54
N PRO A 375 -14.86 -47.13 20.59
CA PRO A 375 -15.85 -46.26 21.22
C PRO A 375 -15.18 -44.96 21.72
N ILE A 376 -15.86 -43.83 21.52
CA ILE A 376 -15.47 -42.54 22.11
C ILE A 376 -16.15 -42.45 23.48
N ASN A 377 -15.36 -42.35 24.52
CA ASN A 377 -15.82 -42.31 25.91
C ASN A 377 -15.47 -40.98 26.54
N SER A 378 -16.33 -40.49 27.45
CA SER A 378 -15.96 -39.44 28.38
C SER A 378 -14.90 -39.96 29.36
N TRP A 379 -13.99 -39.11 29.82
CA TRP A 379 -12.89 -39.49 30.71
C TRP A 379 -13.38 -40.12 32.02
N PHE A 380 -14.59 -39.79 32.47
CA PHE A 380 -15.18 -40.34 33.70
C PHE A 380 -16.02 -41.60 33.51
N THR A 381 -16.19 -42.10 32.28
CA THR A 381 -16.99 -43.33 31.98
C THR A 381 -16.48 -44.55 32.73
N GLN A 382 -15.21 -44.57 33.09
CA GLN A 382 -14.61 -45.61 33.95
C GLN A 382 -15.26 -45.71 35.34
N TYR A 383 -15.97 -44.64 35.77
CA TYR A 383 -16.71 -44.59 37.04
C TYR A 383 -18.22 -44.86 36.88
N GLY A 384 -18.65 -45.25 35.69
CA GLY A 384 -20.04 -45.49 35.32
C GLY A 384 -20.69 -44.35 34.52
N SER A 385 -21.85 -44.68 33.92
CA SER A 385 -22.66 -43.70 33.20
C SER A 385 -23.19 -42.60 34.13
N ARG A 386 -23.23 -41.39 33.68
CA ARG A 386 -23.76 -40.22 34.42
C ARG A 386 -24.82 -39.54 33.59
N SER A 387 -25.84 -39.03 34.30
CA SER A 387 -26.80 -38.10 33.70
C SER A 387 -26.31 -36.67 34.03
N ILE A 388 -26.04 -35.91 33.00
CA ILE A 388 -25.46 -34.55 33.07
C ILE A 388 -26.24 -33.59 32.18
N ASN A 389 -26.19 -32.34 32.52
CA ASN A 389 -26.71 -31.26 31.70
C ASN A 389 -25.56 -30.38 31.11
N ALA A 390 -25.90 -29.38 30.33
CA ALA A 390 -24.93 -28.54 29.63
C ALA A 390 -24.03 -27.71 30.57
N VAL A 391 -24.44 -27.51 31.84
CA VAL A 391 -23.70 -26.73 32.84
C VAL A 391 -22.71 -27.61 33.63
N GLU A 392 -23.02 -28.87 33.78
CA GLU A 392 -22.18 -29.90 34.48
C GLU A 392 -21.10 -30.46 33.54
#